data_bc70143247a745c202ef858657aee886
#
_entry.id   bc70143247a745c202ef858657aee886
#
_cell.length_a   1.000
_cell.length_b   1.000
_cell.length_c   1.000
_cell.angle_alpha   90.00
_cell.angle_beta   90.00
_cell.angle_gamma   90.00
#
_symmetry.space_group_name_H-M   'P 1'
#
loop_
_entity.id
_entity.type
_entity.pdbx_description
1 polymer ?
#
loop_
_entity_poly.entity_id
_entity_poly.type
_entity_poly.pdbx_seq_one_letter_code
_entity_poly.pdbx_strand_id
1 'polypeptide(L)'
;MLHKQFIEEGYNITFSREPGGVDIAEQIRDVITDVNNTKMDARTEALLYAASRRQHLVEKVLPVLKEDGIVICDRFIDSSLVYQGIGRGIGVDNIYNMNLFATDGILPDLTIFFDVKPEVALKRITGDREVNRLDLESLDFHHKVYVGYQMICDKFPDRIVKVDASLPVDEVYHQVYEIVKDRL
;
A
#
# COMPACT_ATOMS: atom_id res chain seq x y z
N MET A 1 -15.58 0.89 5.73
CA MET A 1 -16.55 2.02 5.55
C MET A 1 -16.69 2.30 4.06
N LEU A 2 -15.70 2.85 3.37
CA LEU A 2 -15.75 3.28 1.96
C LEU A 2 -16.29 2.21 0.99
N HIS A 3 -15.72 1.02 1.01
CA HIS A 3 -16.15 -0.10 0.17
C HIS A 3 -17.65 -0.44 0.30
N LYS A 4 -18.19 -0.45 1.53
CA LYS A 4 -19.63 -0.72 1.74
C LYS A 4 -20.50 0.37 1.13
N GLN A 5 -20.11 1.63 1.32
CA GLN A 5 -20.84 2.78 0.80
C GLN A 5 -20.95 2.72 -0.73
N PHE A 6 -19.85 2.47 -1.43
CA PHE A 6 -19.89 2.40 -2.90
C PHE A 6 -20.65 1.18 -3.45
N ILE A 7 -20.68 0.05 -2.73
CA ILE A 7 -21.54 -1.08 -3.07
C ILE A 7 -23.03 -0.68 -2.95
N GLU A 8 -23.41 0.00 -1.86
CA GLU A 8 -24.77 0.48 -1.65
C GLU A 8 -25.20 1.51 -2.70
N GLU A 9 -24.23 2.25 -3.26
CA GLU A 9 -24.45 3.18 -4.38
C GLU A 9 -24.45 2.50 -5.76
N GLY A 10 -24.25 1.19 -5.82
CA GLY A 10 -24.36 0.38 -7.04
C GLY A 10 -23.06 0.20 -7.84
N TYR A 11 -21.91 0.61 -7.28
CA TYR A 11 -20.62 0.39 -7.96
C TYR A 11 -20.16 -1.07 -7.84
N ASN A 12 -19.62 -1.62 -8.94
CA ASN A 12 -18.92 -2.91 -8.94
C ASN A 12 -17.52 -2.73 -8.36
N ILE A 13 -17.39 -2.92 -7.04
CA ILE A 13 -16.15 -2.61 -6.33
C ILE A 13 -15.63 -3.82 -5.54
N THR A 14 -14.33 -4.09 -5.64
CA THR A 14 -13.63 -5.14 -4.92
C THR A 14 -12.59 -4.53 -3.98
N PHE A 15 -12.59 -4.98 -2.72
CA PHE A 15 -11.56 -4.63 -1.75
C PHE A 15 -10.47 -5.70 -1.71
N SER A 16 -9.21 -5.27 -1.66
CA SER A 16 -8.06 -6.15 -1.51
C SER A 16 -6.91 -5.46 -0.76
N ARG A 17 -5.81 -6.19 -0.56
CA ARG A 17 -4.60 -5.67 0.11
C ARG A 17 -3.34 -6.32 -0.45
N GLU A 18 -2.22 -5.66 -0.27
CA GLU A 18 -0.88 -6.19 -0.52
C GLU A 18 0.08 -6.01 0.68
N PRO A 19 1.04 -6.91 0.87
CA PRO A 19 1.17 -8.20 0.18
C PRO A 19 0.06 -9.15 0.60
N GLY A 20 -0.32 -10.09 -0.29
CA GLY A 20 -1.38 -11.07 -0.07
C GLY A 20 -2.59 -10.87 -0.98
N GLY A 21 -3.76 -11.24 -0.52
CA GLY A 21 -5.03 -11.07 -1.24
C GLY A 21 -5.45 -12.26 -2.10
N VAL A 22 -4.54 -13.21 -2.38
CA VAL A 22 -4.76 -14.52 -3.04
C VAL A 22 -3.80 -15.55 -2.47
N ASP A 23 -4.08 -16.84 -2.60
CA ASP A 23 -3.41 -17.92 -1.86
C ASP A 23 -1.87 -17.92 -1.98
N ILE A 24 -1.33 -17.84 -3.20
CA ILE A 24 0.13 -17.81 -3.41
C ILE A 24 0.73 -16.51 -2.83
N ALA A 25 0.04 -15.40 -3.00
CA ALA A 25 0.50 -14.12 -2.47
C ALA A 25 0.47 -14.08 -0.93
N GLU A 26 -0.48 -14.79 -0.28
CA GLU A 26 -0.50 -14.95 1.19
C GLU A 26 0.69 -15.79 1.67
N GLN A 27 1.04 -16.89 1.00
CA GLN A 27 2.22 -17.67 1.35
C GLN A 27 3.51 -16.83 1.25
N ILE A 28 3.62 -15.98 0.23
CA ILE A 28 4.74 -15.03 0.13
C ILE A 28 4.69 -14.00 1.27
N ARG A 29 3.50 -13.50 1.61
CA ARG A 29 3.31 -12.59 2.74
C ARG A 29 3.81 -13.20 4.04
N ASP A 30 3.47 -14.47 4.31
CA ASP A 30 3.90 -15.15 5.53
C ASP A 30 5.44 -15.12 5.65
N VAL A 31 6.17 -15.37 4.57
CA VAL A 31 7.64 -15.24 4.55
C VAL A 31 8.09 -13.81 4.83
N ILE A 32 7.45 -12.81 4.22
CA ILE A 32 7.83 -11.38 4.37
C ILE A 32 7.61 -10.89 5.80
N THR A 33 6.49 -11.29 6.42
CA THR A 33 6.04 -10.73 7.70
C THR A 33 6.51 -11.51 8.92
N ASP A 34 7.04 -12.73 8.75
CA ASP A 34 7.56 -13.55 9.83
C ASP A 34 8.66 -12.83 10.60
N VAL A 35 8.43 -12.60 11.89
CA VAL A 35 9.35 -11.91 12.82
C VAL A 35 10.68 -12.66 12.99
N ASN A 36 10.72 -13.96 12.68
CA ASN A 36 11.94 -14.78 12.76
C ASN A 36 12.86 -14.57 11.56
N ASN A 37 12.37 -14.03 10.45
CA ASN A 37 13.14 -13.79 9.23
C ASN A 37 14.02 -12.52 9.33
N THR A 38 14.76 -12.38 10.44
CA THR A 38 15.57 -11.20 10.75
C THR A 38 16.77 -11.00 9.81
N LYS A 39 17.20 -12.05 9.09
CA LYS A 39 18.33 -12.02 8.15
C LYS A 39 17.89 -11.76 6.70
N MET A 40 16.62 -11.43 6.48
CA MET A 40 16.13 -11.17 5.13
C MET A 40 16.90 -10.00 4.51
N ASP A 41 17.54 -10.25 3.38
CA ASP A 41 18.20 -9.22 2.58
C ASP A 41 17.20 -8.23 2.00
N ALA A 42 17.58 -6.96 1.91
CA ALA A 42 16.69 -5.90 1.46
C ALA A 42 16.16 -6.12 0.03
N ARG A 43 16.99 -6.63 -0.88
CA ARG A 43 16.56 -6.93 -2.26
C ARG A 43 15.68 -8.17 -2.31
N THR A 44 15.95 -9.19 -1.48
CA THR A 44 15.06 -10.35 -1.31
C THR A 44 13.69 -9.89 -0.84
N GLU A 45 13.60 -9.01 0.16
CA GLU A 45 12.36 -8.40 0.61
C GLU A 45 11.61 -7.74 -0.57
N ALA A 46 12.30 -6.88 -1.33
CA ALA A 46 11.72 -6.17 -2.45
C ALA A 46 11.19 -7.10 -3.55
N LEU A 47 11.95 -8.16 -3.89
CA LEU A 47 11.55 -9.16 -4.89
C LEU A 47 10.33 -9.97 -4.43
N LEU A 48 10.25 -10.32 -3.15
CA LEU A 48 9.08 -11.01 -2.59
C LEU A 48 7.83 -10.13 -2.65
N TYR A 49 7.94 -8.82 -2.33
CA TYR A 49 6.82 -7.89 -2.51
C TYR A 49 6.37 -7.82 -3.97
N ALA A 50 7.29 -7.74 -4.92
CA ALA A 50 6.97 -7.71 -6.33
C ALA A 50 6.35 -9.02 -6.83
N ALA A 51 6.81 -10.18 -6.35
CA ALA A 51 6.26 -11.50 -6.67
C ALA A 51 4.82 -11.66 -6.13
N SER A 52 4.59 -11.28 -4.87
CA SER A 52 3.24 -11.26 -4.27
C SER A 52 2.29 -10.36 -5.06
N ARG A 53 2.76 -9.15 -5.43
CA ARG A 53 2.01 -8.18 -6.27
C ARG A 53 1.64 -8.76 -7.61
N ARG A 54 2.58 -9.39 -8.32
CA ARG A 54 2.31 -10.03 -9.62
C ARG A 54 1.20 -11.06 -9.51
N GLN A 55 1.27 -11.95 -8.54
CA GLN A 55 0.26 -12.99 -8.35
C GLN A 55 -1.10 -12.40 -8.02
N HIS A 56 -1.15 -11.45 -7.10
CA HIS A 56 -2.37 -10.73 -6.73
C HIS A 56 -2.99 -10.01 -7.93
N LEU A 57 -2.15 -9.33 -8.73
CA LEU A 57 -2.60 -8.59 -9.92
C LEU A 57 -3.29 -9.52 -10.93
N VAL A 58 -2.65 -10.64 -11.31
CA VAL A 58 -3.18 -11.52 -12.38
C VAL A 58 -4.38 -12.33 -11.92
N GLU A 59 -4.45 -12.69 -10.66
CA GLU A 59 -5.48 -13.59 -10.14
C GLU A 59 -6.72 -12.84 -9.65
N LYS A 60 -6.56 -11.61 -9.16
CA LYS A 60 -7.66 -10.87 -8.55
C LYS A 60 -7.92 -9.51 -9.21
N VAL A 61 -6.90 -8.67 -9.38
CA VAL A 61 -7.10 -7.29 -9.83
C VAL A 61 -7.51 -7.24 -11.30
N LEU A 62 -6.75 -7.88 -12.19
CA LEU A 62 -7.01 -7.85 -13.62
C LEU A 62 -8.38 -8.42 -14.03
N PRO A 63 -8.87 -9.54 -13.45
CA PRO A 63 -10.23 -10.00 -13.72
C PRO A 63 -11.30 -8.95 -13.41
N VAL A 64 -11.19 -8.26 -12.26
CA VAL A 64 -12.14 -7.21 -11.87
C VAL A 64 -12.10 -6.03 -12.84
N LEU A 65 -10.89 -5.55 -13.19
CA LEU A 65 -10.73 -4.44 -14.12
C LEU A 65 -11.22 -4.76 -15.53
N LYS A 66 -11.14 -6.01 -15.98
CA LYS A 66 -11.69 -6.47 -17.28
C LYS A 66 -13.20 -6.44 -17.37
N GLU A 67 -13.87 -6.46 -16.22
CA GLU A 67 -15.33 -6.36 -16.09
C GLU A 67 -15.77 -4.92 -15.71
N ASP A 68 -14.94 -3.93 -16.03
CA ASP A 68 -15.16 -2.51 -15.71
C ASP A 68 -15.41 -2.28 -14.20
N GLY A 69 -14.88 -3.17 -13.37
CA GLY A 69 -14.96 -3.06 -11.92
C GLY A 69 -13.86 -2.16 -11.34
N ILE A 70 -14.06 -1.75 -10.10
CA ILE A 70 -13.15 -0.91 -9.34
C ILE A 70 -12.41 -1.76 -8.28
N VAL A 71 -11.12 -1.58 -8.12
CA VAL A 71 -10.34 -2.22 -7.07
C VAL A 71 -9.84 -1.18 -6.07
N ILE A 72 -10.27 -1.28 -4.82
CA ILE A 72 -9.64 -0.58 -3.69
C ILE A 72 -8.61 -1.51 -3.08
N CYS A 73 -7.34 -1.15 -3.17
CA CYS A 73 -6.25 -1.95 -2.64
C CYS A 73 -5.54 -1.24 -1.49
N ASP A 74 -5.51 -1.87 -0.31
CA ASP A 74 -4.68 -1.41 0.79
C ASP A 74 -3.22 -1.73 0.50
N ARG A 75 -2.44 -0.70 0.23
CA ARG A 75 -1.06 -0.69 -0.27
C ARG A 75 -0.94 -1.22 -1.70
N PHE A 76 -0.02 -0.60 -2.45
CA PHE A 76 0.40 -1.02 -3.78
C PHE A 76 1.85 -0.56 -4.03
N ILE A 77 2.22 -0.29 -5.28
CA ILE A 77 3.59 0.09 -5.69
C ILE A 77 4.19 1.23 -4.85
N ASP A 78 3.42 2.24 -4.49
CA ASP A 78 3.91 3.42 -3.75
C ASP A 78 4.49 3.04 -2.38
N SER A 79 3.89 2.07 -1.71
CA SER A 79 4.46 1.51 -0.48
C SER A 79 5.83 0.89 -0.71
N SER A 80 6.04 0.18 -1.83
CA SER A 80 7.35 -0.40 -2.14
C SER A 80 8.40 0.66 -2.50
N LEU A 81 8.01 1.74 -3.21
CA LEU A 81 8.90 2.86 -3.51
C LEU A 81 9.44 3.47 -2.22
N VAL A 82 8.59 3.59 -1.21
CA VAL A 82 8.94 4.18 0.07
C VAL A 82 9.69 3.19 0.97
N TYR A 83 9.11 2.02 1.27
CA TYR A 83 9.70 1.08 2.21
C TYR A 83 10.99 0.46 1.67
N GLN A 84 10.96 -0.12 0.47
CA GLN A 84 12.13 -0.78 -0.10
C GLN A 84 13.07 0.21 -0.81
N GLY A 85 12.49 1.18 -1.54
CA GLY A 85 13.28 2.18 -2.28
C GLY A 85 14.04 3.13 -1.36
N ILE A 86 13.34 3.80 -0.45
CA ILE A 86 13.90 4.82 0.45
C ILE A 86 14.31 4.21 1.78
N GLY A 87 13.40 3.50 2.45
CA GLY A 87 13.63 2.91 3.77
C GLY A 87 14.81 1.94 3.78
N ARG A 88 14.85 0.99 2.85
CA ARG A 88 15.96 0.02 2.68
C ARG A 88 17.13 0.56 1.84
N GLY A 89 16.99 1.72 1.22
CA GLY A 89 18.07 2.36 0.45
C GLY A 89 18.38 1.69 -0.90
N ILE A 90 17.46 0.91 -1.46
CA ILE A 90 17.65 0.27 -2.79
C ILE A 90 17.60 1.31 -3.93
N GLY A 91 16.91 2.42 -3.70
CA GLY A 91 16.66 3.48 -4.67
C GLY A 91 15.28 3.37 -5.31
N VAL A 92 14.62 4.52 -5.40
CA VAL A 92 13.23 4.62 -5.91
C VAL A 92 13.12 4.09 -7.33
N ASP A 93 14.06 4.46 -8.22
CA ASP A 93 13.99 4.10 -9.64
C ASP A 93 14.21 2.59 -9.86
N ASN A 94 15.08 1.94 -9.05
CA ASN A 94 15.27 0.49 -9.09
C ASN A 94 13.97 -0.24 -8.71
N ILE A 95 13.34 0.19 -7.61
CA ILE A 95 12.09 -0.39 -7.15
C ILE A 95 10.94 -0.09 -8.13
N TYR A 96 10.90 1.10 -8.71
CA TYR A 96 9.90 1.47 -9.71
C TYR A 96 9.99 0.55 -10.93
N ASN A 97 11.18 0.42 -11.54
CA ASN A 97 11.38 -0.42 -12.72
C ASN A 97 11.08 -1.90 -12.46
N MET A 98 11.50 -2.44 -11.31
CA MET A 98 11.16 -3.80 -10.90
C MET A 98 9.65 -4.01 -10.78
N ASN A 99 8.94 -3.04 -10.22
CA ASN A 99 7.49 -3.10 -10.09
C ASN A 99 6.77 -2.89 -11.42
N LEU A 100 7.27 -2.05 -12.33
CA LEU A 100 6.72 -1.95 -13.68
C LEU A 100 6.79 -3.30 -14.41
N PHE A 101 7.90 -4.04 -14.27
CA PHE A 101 7.97 -5.40 -14.80
C PHE A 101 6.92 -6.33 -14.15
N ALA A 102 6.76 -6.28 -12.83
CA ALA A 102 5.81 -7.14 -12.12
C ALA A 102 4.35 -6.83 -12.47
N THR A 103 4.03 -5.56 -12.76
CA THR A 103 2.66 -5.09 -13.02
C THR A 103 2.32 -4.98 -14.52
N ASP A 104 3.24 -5.29 -15.43
CA ASP A 104 3.10 -4.98 -16.86
C ASP A 104 2.79 -3.48 -17.10
N GLY A 105 3.38 -2.59 -16.29
CA GLY A 105 3.18 -1.15 -16.36
C GLY A 105 1.87 -0.63 -15.75
N ILE A 106 1.04 -1.49 -15.17
CA ILE A 106 -0.21 -1.07 -14.52
C ILE A 106 0.12 -0.33 -13.22
N LEU A 107 -0.41 0.85 -13.11
CA LEU A 107 -0.29 1.75 -11.95
C LEU A 107 -1.69 2.08 -11.41
N PRO A 108 -1.81 2.51 -10.15
CA PRO A 108 -3.10 2.98 -9.63
C PRO A 108 -3.48 4.31 -10.28
N ASP A 109 -4.75 4.49 -10.62
CA ASP A 109 -5.31 5.76 -11.12
C ASP A 109 -5.33 6.82 -10.00
N LEU A 110 -5.55 6.39 -8.77
CA LEU A 110 -5.58 7.23 -7.57
C LEU A 110 -4.91 6.50 -6.40
N THR A 111 -4.06 7.21 -5.69
CA THR A 111 -3.51 6.77 -4.39
C THR A 111 -3.89 7.78 -3.32
N ILE A 112 -4.52 7.33 -2.26
CA ILE A 112 -4.78 8.13 -1.05
C ILE A 112 -3.63 7.87 -0.06
N PHE A 113 -2.90 8.92 0.26
CA PHE A 113 -1.91 8.90 1.33
C PHE A 113 -2.50 9.45 2.61
N PHE A 114 -2.66 8.60 3.61
CA PHE A 114 -3.07 8.99 4.96
C PHE A 114 -1.90 9.63 5.69
N ASP A 115 -1.83 10.95 5.64
CA ASP A 115 -0.74 11.72 6.23
C ASP A 115 -0.92 11.80 7.76
N VAL A 116 -0.06 11.08 8.47
CA VAL A 116 0.00 11.06 9.93
C VAL A 116 1.44 10.88 10.39
N LYS A 117 1.85 11.63 11.41
CA LYS A 117 3.20 11.53 11.97
C LYS A 117 3.46 10.14 12.55
N PRO A 118 4.69 9.58 12.41
CA PRO A 118 5.03 8.25 12.89
C PRO A 118 4.68 8.02 14.37
N GLU A 119 4.92 9.01 15.23
CA GLU A 119 4.64 8.91 16.66
C GLU A 119 3.16 8.71 16.97
N VAL A 120 2.28 9.33 16.15
CA VAL A 120 0.82 9.19 16.28
C VAL A 120 0.40 7.83 15.74
N ALA A 121 0.92 7.44 14.56
CA ALA A 121 0.62 6.17 13.93
C ALA A 121 1.03 4.99 14.82
N LEU A 122 2.24 4.99 15.36
CA LEU A 122 2.74 3.94 16.24
C LEU A 122 1.92 3.80 17.52
N LYS A 123 1.44 4.91 18.10
CA LYS A 123 0.52 4.85 19.25
C LYS A 123 -0.82 4.19 18.92
N ARG A 124 -1.28 4.32 17.67
CA ARG A 124 -2.54 3.68 17.22
C ARG A 124 -2.39 2.19 16.93
N ILE A 125 -1.16 1.71 16.66
CA ILE A 125 -0.85 0.30 16.38
C ILE A 125 -0.87 -0.54 17.68
N THR A 126 -0.75 0.05 18.86
CA THR A 126 -0.70 -0.64 20.17
C THR A 126 -2.05 -1.23 20.62
N GLY A 127 -2.78 -1.90 19.73
CA GLY A 127 -4.00 -2.65 20.00
C GLY A 127 -3.80 -4.16 19.71
N ASP A 128 -4.88 -4.95 19.69
CA ASP A 128 -4.91 -6.42 19.54
C ASP A 128 -4.42 -6.96 18.17
N ARG A 129 -3.62 -6.19 17.43
CA ARG A 129 -3.07 -6.60 16.13
C ARG A 129 -1.76 -7.37 16.32
N GLU A 130 -1.61 -8.50 15.60
CA GLU A 130 -0.32 -9.20 15.49
C GLU A 130 0.77 -8.25 14.95
N VAL A 131 1.88 -8.21 15.68
CA VAL A 131 3.07 -7.43 15.32
C VAL A 131 3.82 -8.17 14.22
N ASN A 132 4.07 -7.50 13.11
CA ASN A 132 4.87 -8.04 12.01
C ASN A 132 6.31 -7.52 12.04
N ARG A 133 7.19 -8.11 11.22
CA ARG A 133 8.61 -7.76 11.15
C ARG A 133 8.87 -6.27 10.87
N LEU A 134 8.06 -5.62 10.04
CA LEU A 134 8.20 -4.19 9.72
C LEU A 134 7.76 -3.28 10.86
N ASP A 135 6.84 -3.72 11.71
CA ASP A 135 6.41 -2.97 12.89
C ASP A 135 7.52 -2.91 13.95
N LEU A 136 8.47 -3.86 13.91
CA LEU A 136 9.63 -3.92 14.81
C LEU A 136 10.81 -3.04 14.37
N GLU A 137 10.70 -2.37 13.23
CA GLU A 137 11.74 -1.45 12.75
C GLU A 137 11.91 -0.25 13.70
N SER A 138 13.09 0.37 13.64
CA SER A 138 13.39 1.53 14.46
C SER A 138 12.53 2.75 14.13
N LEU A 139 12.38 3.65 15.10
CA LEU A 139 11.70 4.94 14.88
C LEU A 139 12.34 5.73 13.72
N ASP A 140 13.67 5.68 13.59
CA ASP A 140 14.40 6.31 12.49
C ASP A 140 13.98 5.74 11.12
N PHE A 141 13.72 4.43 11.04
CA PHE A 141 13.18 3.82 9.83
C PHE A 141 11.78 4.36 9.52
N HIS A 142 10.90 4.46 10.51
CA HIS A 142 9.56 5.01 10.33
C HIS A 142 9.59 6.48 9.93
N HIS A 143 10.53 7.27 10.45
CA HIS A 143 10.75 8.65 9.98
C HIS A 143 11.22 8.71 8.52
N LYS A 144 12.17 7.85 8.12
CA LYS A 144 12.59 7.76 6.70
C LYS A 144 11.40 7.40 5.80
N VAL A 145 10.57 6.46 6.23
CA VAL A 145 9.34 6.08 5.51
C VAL A 145 8.39 7.26 5.38
N TYR A 146 8.16 7.99 6.46
CA TYR A 146 7.29 9.19 6.45
C TYR A 146 7.79 10.26 5.48
N VAL A 147 9.07 10.63 5.57
CA VAL A 147 9.69 11.58 4.63
C VAL A 147 9.64 11.03 3.19
N GLY A 148 9.85 9.73 3.03
CA GLY A 148 9.74 9.05 1.75
C GLY A 148 8.37 9.19 1.11
N TYR A 149 7.29 9.06 1.87
CA TYR A 149 5.94 9.30 1.35
C TYR A 149 5.74 10.74 0.90
N GLN A 150 6.25 11.73 1.63
CA GLN A 150 6.19 13.13 1.19
C GLN A 150 6.87 13.32 -0.17
N MET A 151 8.08 12.74 -0.35
CA MET A 151 8.81 12.80 -1.61
C MET A 151 8.06 12.12 -2.77
N ILE A 152 7.43 10.97 -2.53
CA ILE A 152 6.67 10.24 -3.55
C ILE A 152 5.38 10.97 -3.91
N CYS A 153 4.70 11.61 -2.96
CA CYS A 153 3.57 12.49 -3.25
C CYS A 153 3.96 13.65 -4.16
N ASP A 154 5.11 14.28 -3.89
CA ASP A 154 5.61 15.38 -4.71
C ASP A 154 6.10 14.91 -6.09
N LYS A 155 6.55 13.66 -6.22
CA LYS A 155 6.96 13.05 -7.50
C LYS A 155 5.76 12.67 -8.39
N PHE A 156 4.62 12.32 -7.80
CA PHE A 156 3.42 11.85 -8.51
C PHE A 156 2.15 12.63 -8.11
N PRO A 157 2.15 13.98 -8.23
CA PRO A 157 1.06 14.82 -7.73
C PRO A 157 -0.27 14.59 -8.44
N ASP A 158 -0.25 14.09 -9.69
CA ASP A 158 -1.46 13.91 -10.50
C ASP A 158 -2.32 12.72 -10.02
N ARG A 159 -1.70 11.74 -9.32
CA ARG A 159 -2.39 10.54 -8.87
C ARG A 159 -2.32 10.27 -7.37
N ILE A 160 -1.48 10.97 -6.61
CA ILE A 160 -1.39 10.80 -5.15
C ILE A 160 -1.99 12.01 -4.44
N VAL A 161 -3.01 11.77 -3.65
CA VAL A 161 -3.68 12.80 -2.84
C VAL A 161 -3.40 12.55 -1.37
N LYS A 162 -2.95 13.60 -0.66
CA LYS A 162 -2.72 13.56 0.80
C LYS A 162 -4.03 13.87 1.53
N VAL A 163 -4.31 13.08 2.56
CA VAL A 163 -5.44 13.29 3.48
C VAL A 163 -4.90 13.34 4.89
N ASP A 164 -5.28 14.36 5.66
CA ASP A 164 -4.89 14.50 7.06
C ASP A 164 -5.53 13.39 7.92
N ALA A 165 -4.76 12.35 8.17
CA ALA A 165 -5.20 11.22 9.00
C ALA A 165 -4.98 11.44 10.50
N SER A 166 -4.61 12.65 10.95
CA SER A 166 -4.63 13.02 12.37
C SER A 166 -6.04 13.30 12.88
N LEU A 167 -6.96 13.63 12.00
CA LEU A 167 -8.38 13.93 12.26
C LEU A 167 -9.16 12.68 12.73
N PRO A 168 -10.37 12.87 13.30
CA PRO A 168 -11.30 11.79 13.60
C PRO A 168 -11.64 10.95 12.37
N VAL A 169 -11.91 9.65 12.60
CA VAL A 169 -12.15 8.67 11.53
C VAL A 169 -13.26 9.11 10.57
N ASP A 170 -14.34 9.69 11.08
CA ASP A 170 -15.46 10.12 10.24
C ASP A 170 -15.09 11.29 9.34
N GLU A 171 -14.27 12.23 9.81
CA GLU A 171 -13.78 13.35 8.99
C GLU A 171 -12.83 12.86 7.90
N VAL A 172 -11.91 11.96 8.25
CA VAL A 172 -11.02 11.30 7.27
C VAL A 172 -11.83 10.53 6.23
N TYR A 173 -12.86 9.79 6.68
CA TYR A 173 -13.75 9.05 5.80
C TYR A 173 -14.44 9.96 4.78
N HIS A 174 -15.01 11.07 5.21
CA HIS A 174 -15.70 12.02 4.34
C HIS A 174 -14.75 12.62 3.30
N GLN A 175 -13.54 13.04 3.70
CA GLN A 175 -12.54 13.54 2.75
C GLN A 175 -12.20 12.49 1.69
N VAL A 176 -11.92 11.24 2.10
CA VAL A 176 -11.58 10.16 1.17
C VAL A 176 -12.76 9.82 0.25
N TYR A 177 -13.98 9.82 0.80
CA TYR A 177 -15.18 9.56 0.00
C TYR A 177 -15.33 10.58 -1.14
N GLU A 178 -15.25 11.88 -0.84
CA GLU A 178 -15.36 12.94 -1.86
C GLU A 178 -14.25 12.83 -2.92
N ILE A 179 -12.98 12.62 -2.50
CA ILE A 179 -11.87 12.47 -3.42
C ILE A 179 -12.06 11.28 -4.37
N VAL A 180 -12.54 10.15 -3.86
CA VAL A 180 -12.79 8.96 -4.68
C VAL A 180 -14.00 9.16 -5.58
N LYS A 181 -15.06 9.78 -5.06
CA LYS A 181 -16.29 10.06 -5.80
C LYS A 181 -16.03 10.94 -7.02
N ASP A 182 -15.15 11.93 -6.90
CA ASP A 182 -14.77 12.84 -8.00
C ASP A 182 -13.96 12.14 -9.11
N ARG A 183 -13.48 10.92 -8.87
CA ARG A 183 -12.69 10.12 -9.83
C ARG A 183 -13.49 8.98 -10.49
N LEU A 184 -14.68 8.67 -9.97
CA LEU A 184 -15.61 7.65 -10.50
C LEU A 184 -16.62 8.25 -11.46
#